data_dd6b4e4c092c5049c3c34d5fbf19d45e
#
_entry.id   dd6b4e4c092c5049c3c34d5fbf19d45e
#
_cell.length_a   1.000
_cell.length_b   1.000
_cell.length_c   1.000
_cell.angle_alpha   90.00
_cell.angle_beta   90.00
_cell.angle_gamma   90.00
#
_symmetry.space_group_name_H-M   'P 1'
#
loop_
_entity.id
_entity.type
_entity.pdbx_description
1 polymer ?
#
loop_
_entity_poly.entity_id
_entity_poly.type
_entity_poly.pdbx_seq_one_letter_code
_entity_poly.pdbx_strand_id
1 'polypeptide(L)'
;MGSTFSAPLKKKGYTVLLEMARARIVYLGASLVVRRSAVRQDPKPYEAMLKGTLDAIRFFMKPENKSASMKSIARVLRLQRSEDAENGYNAMVAAYNIDLKVKPEGVKKIHAILARTNPKLQAFKPETIIDDSLIQKIHASGY
;
A
#
# COMPACT_ATOMS: atom_id res chain seq x y z
N MET A 1 -4.71 8.45 -8.48
CA MET A 1 -5.83 8.65 -7.53
C MET A 1 -6.11 7.31 -6.85
N GLY A 2 -6.28 7.30 -5.53
CA GLY A 2 -6.57 6.06 -4.81
C GLY A 2 -7.96 5.49 -5.16
N SER A 3 -8.09 4.17 -5.17
CA SER A 3 -9.32 3.47 -5.50
C SER A 3 -10.54 3.88 -4.66
N THR A 4 -10.32 4.33 -3.43
CA THR A 4 -11.35 4.78 -2.49
C THR A 4 -12.15 6.00 -3.00
N PHE A 5 -11.56 6.79 -3.90
CA PHE A 5 -12.20 7.98 -4.46
C PHE A 5 -12.90 7.74 -5.80
N SER A 6 -12.78 6.56 -6.39
CA SER A 6 -13.37 6.29 -7.72
C SER A 6 -14.90 6.23 -7.66
N ALA A 7 -15.48 5.64 -6.61
CA ALA A 7 -16.94 5.52 -6.47
C ALA A 7 -17.64 6.88 -6.34
N PRO A 8 -17.22 7.82 -5.45
CA PRO A 8 -17.78 9.17 -5.39
C PRO A 8 -17.66 9.95 -6.69
N LEU A 9 -16.56 9.77 -7.44
CA LEU A 9 -16.35 10.44 -8.71
C LEU A 9 -17.24 9.89 -9.83
N LYS A 10 -17.44 8.57 -9.88
CA LYS A 10 -18.43 7.95 -10.80
C LYS A 10 -19.82 8.56 -10.60
N LYS A 11 -20.25 8.76 -9.35
CA LYS A 11 -21.55 9.39 -9.03
C LYS A 11 -21.65 10.85 -9.49
N LYS A 12 -20.50 11.54 -9.63
CA LYS A 12 -20.43 12.90 -10.20
C LYS A 12 -20.28 12.92 -11.73
N GLY A 13 -20.48 11.78 -12.41
CA GLY A 13 -20.42 11.69 -13.87
C GLY A 13 -19.02 11.48 -14.46
N TYR A 14 -17.98 11.29 -13.63
CA TYR A 14 -16.65 10.97 -14.14
C TYR A 14 -16.55 9.52 -14.60
N THR A 15 -15.93 9.31 -15.75
CA THR A 15 -15.67 7.97 -16.30
C THR A 15 -14.35 7.42 -15.74
N VAL A 16 -14.38 6.18 -15.25
CA VAL A 16 -13.16 5.45 -14.87
C VAL A 16 -12.60 4.77 -16.10
N LEU A 17 -11.48 5.25 -16.61
CA LEU A 17 -10.82 4.71 -17.79
C LEU A 17 -10.13 3.38 -17.52
N LEU A 18 -9.54 3.23 -16.31
CA LEU A 18 -8.77 2.05 -15.93
C LEU A 18 -8.79 1.87 -14.41
N GLU A 19 -9.05 0.64 -13.96
CA GLU A 19 -8.82 0.22 -12.58
C GLU A 19 -7.59 -0.69 -12.52
N MET A 20 -6.47 -0.18 -12.01
CA MET A 20 -5.17 -0.87 -12.01
C MET A 20 -5.22 -2.22 -11.28
N ALA A 21 -5.97 -2.31 -10.18
CA ALA A 21 -6.14 -3.55 -9.44
C ALA A 21 -6.83 -4.64 -10.29
N ARG A 22 -7.88 -4.28 -11.03
CA ARG A 22 -8.58 -5.20 -11.94
C ARG A 22 -7.75 -5.59 -13.14
N ALA A 23 -6.95 -4.65 -13.66
CA ALA A 23 -6.04 -4.89 -14.77
C ALA A 23 -4.80 -5.72 -14.36
N ARG A 24 -4.68 -6.10 -13.09
CA ARG A 24 -3.53 -6.84 -12.52
C ARG A 24 -2.18 -6.16 -12.80
N ILE A 25 -2.18 -4.84 -12.89
CA ILE A 25 -0.96 -4.06 -13.10
C ILE A 25 -0.21 -4.01 -11.78
N VAL A 26 0.97 -4.61 -11.75
CA VAL A 26 1.88 -4.49 -10.60
C VAL A 26 2.34 -3.04 -10.51
N TYR A 27 1.92 -2.38 -9.44
CA TYR A 27 2.22 -0.98 -9.17
C TYR A 27 2.47 -0.79 -7.66
N LEU A 28 3.50 -0.03 -7.30
CA LEU A 28 3.78 0.32 -5.91
C LEU A 28 2.88 1.51 -5.52
N GLY A 29 1.73 1.22 -4.91
CA GLY A 29 0.75 2.24 -4.53
C GLY A 29 1.11 2.98 -3.25
N ALA A 30 1.64 2.26 -2.27
CA ALA A 30 2.11 2.79 -0.99
C ALA A 30 3.30 1.98 -0.49
N SER A 31 4.20 2.62 0.23
CA SER A 31 5.36 1.98 0.84
C SER A 31 5.81 2.74 2.06
N LEU A 32 6.49 2.05 2.95
CA LEU A 32 7.19 2.66 4.06
C LEU A 32 8.56 3.11 3.58
N VAL A 33 8.85 4.40 3.70
CA VAL A 33 10.13 4.98 3.28
C VAL A 33 10.85 5.53 4.51
N VAL A 34 12.05 5.03 4.75
CA VAL A 34 12.87 5.39 5.90
C VAL A 34 14.33 5.62 5.49
N ARG A 35 15.09 6.33 6.31
CA ARG A 35 16.52 6.48 6.10
C ARG A 35 17.23 5.19 6.52
N ARG A 36 18.02 4.60 5.63
CA ARG A 36 18.79 3.38 5.92
C ARG A 36 19.72 3.52 7.12
N SER A 37 20.34 4.70 7.31
CA SER A 37 21.18 5.00 8.48
C SER A 37 20.39 4.92 9.79
N ALA A 38 19.16 5.41 9.82
CA ALA A 38 18.31 5.37 11.00
C ALA A 38 17.91 3.93 11.37
N VAL A 39 17.58 3.11 10.37
CA VAL A 39 17.30 1.67 10.58
C VAL A 39 18.53 0.92 11.11
N ARG A 40 19.73 1.25 10.61
CA ARG A 40 20.98 0.64 11.10
C ARG A 40 21.33 1.04 12.52
N GLN A 41 21.03 2.29 12.88
CA GLN A 41 21.31 2.82 14.23
C GLN A 41 20.40 2.19 15.27
N ASP A 42 19.11 2.12 15.00
CA ASP A 42 18.13 1.46 15.87
C ASP A 42 17.02 0.81 15.03
N PRO A 43 17.07 -0.52 14.81
CA PRO A 43 16.05 -1.24 14.04
C PRO A 43 14.74 -1.46 14.81
N LYS A 44 14.73 -1.40 16.14
CA LYS A 44 13.59 -1.79 16.98
C LYS A 44 12.30 -1.03 16.67
N PRO A 45 12.28 0.32 16.54
CA PRO A 45 11.06 1.04 16.21
C PRO A 45 10.47 0.63 14.85
N TYR A 46 11.34 0.34 13.89
CA TYR A 46 10.93 -0.07 12.53
C TYR A 46 10.37 -1.50 12.53
N GLU A 47 10.99 -2.42 13.28
CA GLU A 47 10.45 -3.76 13.51
C GLU A 47 9.06 -3.69 14.17
N ALA A 48 8.90 -2.88 15.22
CA ALA A 48 7.61 -2.70 15.89
C ALA A 48 6.54 -2.14 14.94
N MET A 49 6.90 -1.15 14.12
CA MET A 49 6.00 -0.56 13.13
C MET A 49 5.59 -1.57 12.05
N LEU A 50 6.53 -2.37 11.54
CA LEU A 50 6.23 -3.42 10.56
C LEU A 50 5.31 -4.49 11.15
N LYS A 51 5.57 -4.93 12.39
CA LYS A 51 4.70 -5.88 13.11
C LYS A 51 3.30 -5.34 13.29
N GLY A 52 3.16 -4.11 13.78
CA GLY A 52 1.85 -3.45 13.91
C GLY A 52 1.11 -3.30 12.57
N THR A 53 1.85 -3.06 11.49
CA THR A 53 1.27 -3.00 10.13
C THR A 53 0.79 -4.38 9.68
N LEU A 54 1.57 -5.44 9.92
CA LEU A 54 1.15 -6.82 9.63
C LEU A 54 -0.12 -7.19 10.40
N ASP A 55 -0.16 -6.89 11.70
CA ASP A 55 -1.33 -7.17 12.53
C ASP A 55 -2.57 -6.40 12.05
N ALA A 56 -2.40 -5.13 11.70
CA ALA A 56 -3.49 -4.33 11.15
C ALA A 56 -4.01 -4.92 9.82
N ILE A 57 -3.14 -5.36 8.93
CA ILE A 57 -3.54 -5.99 7.67
C ILE A 57 -4.22 -7.34 7.93
N ARG A 58 -3.66 -8.18 8.80
CA ARG A 58 -4.26 -9.46 9.19
C ARG A 58 -5.66 -9.28 9.80
N PHE A 59 -5.81 -8.29 10.71
CA PHE A 59 -7.11 -7.94 11.27
C PHE A 59 -8.09 -7.52 10.17
N PHE A 60 -7.65 -6.64 9.29
CA PHE A 60 -8.44 -6.07 8.21
C PHE A 60 -8.90 -7.13 7.19
N MET A 61 -8.06 -8.12 6.91
CA MET A 61 -8.34 -9.17 5.92
C MET A 61 -9.31 -10.24 6.45
N LYS A 62 -9.54 -10.32 7.76
CA LYS A 62 -10.46 -11.29 8.34
C LYS A 62 -11.92 -10.89 8.07
N PRO A 63 -12.75 -11.77 7.48
CA PRO A 63 -14.15 -11.46 7.16
C PRO A 63 -14.98 -11.02 8.38
N GLU A 64 -14.72 -11.62 9.54
CA GLU A 64 -15.38 -11.28 10.81
C GLU A 64 -15.12 -9.84 11.27
N ASN A 65 -14.02 -9.24 10.84
CA ASN A 65 -13.61 -7.87 11.17
C ASN A 65 -14.10 -6.83 10.14
N LYS A 66 -14.81 -7.25 9.07
CA LYS A 66 -15.27 -6.34 8.00
C LYS A 66 -16.01 -5.12 8.55
N SER A 67 -16.96 -5.32 9.46
CA SER A 67 -17.77 -4.24 10.05
C SER A 67 -16.89 -3.22 10.80
N ALA A 68 -15.97 -3.72 11.64
CA ALA A 68 -15.04 -2.86 12.39
C ALA A 68 -14.09 -2.09 11.45
N SER A 69 -13.59 -2.77 10.42
CA SER A 69 -12.73 -2.18 9.39
C SER A 69 -13.45 -1.07 8.61
N MET A 70 -14.70 -1.30 8.20
CA MET A 70 -15.52 -0.28 7.51
C MET A 70 -15.78 0.93 8.39
N LYS A 71 -16.09 0.74 9.69
CA LYS A 71 -16.24 1.84 10.66
C LYS A 71 -14.96 2.66 10.77
N SER A 72 -13.80 2.01 10.82
CA SER A 72 -12.50 2.67 10.87
C SER A 72 -12.24 3.49 9.60
N ILE A 73 -12.49 2.91 8.42
CA ILE A 73 -12.37 3.60 7.12
C ILE A 73 -13.27 4.83 7.09
N ALA A 74 -14.56 4.66 7.45
CA ALA A 74 -15.52 5.76 7.45
C ALA A 74 -15.05 6.91 8.34
N ARG A 75 -14.55 6.60 9.55
CA ARG A 75 -14.04 7.60 10.49
C ARG A 75 -12.81 8.33 9.95
N VAL A 76 -11.81 7.59 9.48
CA VAL A 76 -10.54 8.18 9.00
C VAL A 76 -10.73 9.01 7.74
N LEU A 77 -11.54 8.52 6.80
CA LEU A 77 -11.81 9.20 5.53
C LEU A 77 -13.01 10.15 5.59
N ARG A 78 -13.64 10.29 6.78
CA ARG A 78 -14.83 11.14 7.01
C ARG A 78 -15.96 10.84 6.02
N LEU A 79 -16.20 9.54 5.75
CA LEU A 79 -17.26 9.12 4.84
C LEU A 79 -18.62 9.16 5.54
N GLN A 80 -19.61 9.71 4.86
CA GLN A 80 -20.97 9.83 5.39
C GLN A 80 -21.85 8.61 5.05
N ARG A 81 -21.45 7.83 4.06
CA ARG A 81 -22.28 6.75 3.52
C ARG A 81 -21.59 5.41 3.76
N SER A 82 -22.35 4.44 4.25
CA SER A 82 -21.88 3.07 4.50
C SER A 82 -21.36 2.40 3.21
N GLU A 83 -22.04 2.64 2.08
CA GLU A 83 -21.64 2.12 0.76
C GLU A 83 -20.23 2.57 0.35
N ASP A 84 -19.86 3.83 0.64
CA ASP A 84 -18.53 4.35 0.31
C ASP A 84 -17.45 3.69 1.20
N ALA A 85 -17.77 3.38 2.46
CA ALA A 85 -16.89 2.64 3.35
C ALA A 85 -16.72 1.18 2.90
N GLU A 86 -17.78 0.53 2.42
CA GLU A 86 -17.71 -0.81 1.87
C GLU A 86 -16.90 -0.88 0.57
N ASN A 87 -17.11 0.06 -0.33
CA ASN A 87 -16.30 0.18 -1.54
C ASN A 87 -14.82 0.40 -1.21
N GLY A 88 -14.53 1.24 -0.19
CA GLY A 88 -13.18 1.45 0.33
C GLY A 88 -12.57 0.17 0.88
N TYR A 89 -13.31 -0.57 1.69
CA TYR A 89 -12.89 -1.87 2.23
C TYR A 89 -12.54 -2.86 1.12
N ASN A 90 -13.45 -3.07 0.18
CA ASN A 90 -13.24 -4.01 -0.93
C ASN A 90 -12.04 -3.63 -1.79
N ALA A 91 -11.84 -2.33 -2.05
CA ALA A 91 -10.69 -1.84 -2.78
C ALA A 91 -9.36 -2.09 -2.03
N MET A 92 -9.35 -1.92 -0.71
CA MET A 92 -8.17 -2.18 0.12
C MET A 92 -7.84 -3.67 0.18
N VAL A 93 -8.85 -4.54 0.38
CA VAL A 93 -8.67 -6.01 0.35
C VAL A 93 -8.06 -6.47 -0.97
N ALA A 94 -8.49 -5.88 -2.09
CA ALA A 94 -7.94 -6.22 -3.40
C ALA A 94 -6.51 -5.70 -3.65
N ALA A 95 -6.10 -4.65 -2.95
CA ALA A 95 -4.84 -3.95 -3.21
C ALA A 95 -3.71 -4.30 -2.24
N TYR A 96 -4.03 -4.69 -1.00
CA TYR A 96 -2.99 -4.93 0.00
C TYR A 96 -2.21 -6.21 -0.24
N ASN A 97 -0.90 -6.10 -0.07
CA ASN A 97 0.02 -7.21 -0.03
C ASN A 97 0.21 -7.64 1.43
N ILE A 98 -0.24 -8.85 1.78
CA ILE A 98 -0.26 -9.35 3.16
C ILE A 98 1.13 -9.69 3.72
N ASP A 99 2.14 -9.82 2.86
CA ASP A 99 3.51 -10.12 3.28
C ASP A 99 4.40 -8.89 3.43
N LEU A 100 3.89 -7.70 3.09
CA LEU A 100 4.58 -6.41 3.10
C LEU A 100 5.87 -6.36 2.27
N LYS A 101 6.15 -7.35 1.44
CA LYS A 101 7.34 -7.36 0.59
C LYS A 101 7.16 -6.41 -0.59
N VAL A 102 8.21 -5.66 -0.88
CA VAL A 102 8.22 -4.77 -2.05
C VAL A 102 8.41 -5.60 -3.31
N LYS A 103 7.49 -5.47 -4.28
CA LYS A 103 7.64 -6.08 -5.60
C LYS A 103 8.57 -5.23 -6.47
N PRO A 104 9.79 -5.69 -6.81
CA PRO A 104 10.76 -4.91 -7.57
C PRO A 104 10.22 -4.42 -8.92
N GLU A 105 9.36 -5.20 -9.56
CA GLU A 105 8.69 -4.83 -10.80
C GLU A 105 7.85 -3.54 -10.65
N GLY A 106 7.13 -3.38 -9.54
CA GLY A 106 6.36 -2.18 -9.26
C GLY A 106 7.24 -0.93 -9.15
N VAL A 107 8.40 -1.06 -8.49
CA VAL A 107 9.37 0.03 -8.35
C VAL A 107 9.97 0.39 -9.71
N LYS A 108 10.35 -0.61 -10.52
CA LYS A 108 10.88 -0.40 -11.88
C LYS A 108 9.88 0.33 -12.77
N LYS A 109 8.61 -0.04 -12.72
CA LYS A 109 7.55 0.62 -13.52
C LYS A 109 7.39 2.09 -13.14
N ILE A 110 7.38 2.41 -11.84
CA ILE A 110 7.32 3.80 -11.36
C ILE A 110 8.56 4.56 -11.81
N HIS A 111 9.74 3.97 -11.61
CA HIS A 111 10.99 4.57 -12.05
C HIS A 111 10.97 4.90 -13.56
N ALA A 112 10.57 3.96 -14.41
CA ALA A 112 10.47 4.15 -15.84
C ALA A 112 9.53 5.31 -16.25
N ILE A 113 8.45 5.52 -15.50
CA ILE A 113 7.54 6.65 -15.72
C ILE A 113 8.20 7.96 -15.32
N LEU A 114 8.77 8.01 -14.12
CA LEU A 114 9.36 9.23 -13.56
C LEU A 114 10.63 9.66 -14.30
N ALA A 115 11.44 8.71 -14.77
CA ALA A 115 12.67 9.00 -15.54
C ALA A 115 12.40 9.68 -16.89
N ARG A 116 11.18 9.61 -17.42
CA ARG A 116 10.79 10.32 -18.64
C ARG A 116 10.76 11.85 -18.45
N THR A 117 10.41 12.29 -17.26
CA THR A 117 10.25 13.72 -16.94
C THR A 117 11.32 14.26 -16.00
N ASN A 118 12.13 13.36 -15.39
CA ASN A 118 13.20 13.74 -14.47
C ASN A 118 14.53 13.09 -14.90
N PRO A 119 15.41 13.84 -15.61
CA PRO A 119 16.69 13.32 -16.08
C PRO A 119 17.62 12.78 -14.97
N LYS A 120 17.50 13.31 -13.74
CA LYS A 120 18.29 12.85 -12.58
C LYS A 120 18.02 11.39 -12.22
N LEU A 121 16.88 10.84 -12.64
CA LEU A 121 16.50 9.45 -12.37
C LEU A 121 17.02 8.48 -13.45
N GLN A 122 17.49 8.97 -14.61
CA GLN A 122 17.91 8.08 -15.71
C GLN A 122 19.07 7.15 -15.33
N ALA A 123 20.03 7.64 -14.55
CA ALA A 123 21.17 6.85 -14.07
C ALA A 123 20.87 6.12 -12.73
N PHE A 124 19.70 6.34 -12.13
CA PHE A 124 19.35 5.75 -10.84
C PHE A 124 18.93 4.30 -10.98
N LYS A 125 19.45 3.43 -10.12
CA LYS A 125 19.07 2.00 -10.07
C LYS A 125 17.97 1.80 -9.03
N PRO A 126 16.70 1.59 -9.44
CA PRO A 126 15.57 1.57 -8.53
C PRO A 126 15.63 0.43 -7.50
N GLU A 127 16.33 -0.68 -7.81
CA GLU A 127 16.50 -1.79 -6.89
C GLU A 127 17.29 -1.41 -5.63
N THR A 128 18.13 -0.40 -5.71
CA THR A 128 18.98 0.01 -4.58
C THR A 128 18.22 0.62 -3.40
N ILE A 129 16.98 1.04 -3.61
CA ILE A 129 16.13 1.57 -2.53
C ILE A 129 15.29 0.50 -1.84
N ILE A 130 15.20 -0.70 -2.40
CA ILE A 130 14.44 -1.81 -1.80
C ILE A 130 15.27 -2.41 -0.67
N ASP A 131 14.65 -2.57 0.49
CA ASP A 131 15.25 -3.24 1.64
C ASP A 131 14.16 -4.04 2.38
N ASP A 132 14.12 -5.34 2.12
CA ASP A 132 13.18 -6.27 2.75
C ASP A 132 13.80 -6.99 3.96
N SER A 133 15.00 -6.63 4.41
CA SER A 133 15.76 -7.36 5.45
C SER A 133 14.98 -7.49 6.77
N LEU A 134 14.37 -6.41 7.23
CA LEU A 134 13.57 -6.42 8.46
C LEU A 134 12.30 -7.25 8.33
N ILE A 135 11.58 -7.14 7.22
CA ILE A 135 10.35 -7.92 7.04
C ILE A 135 10.66 -9.42 6.88
N GLN A 136 11.76 -9.77 6.22
CA GLN A 136 12.24 -11.16 6.14
C GLN A 136 12.58 -11.72 7.52
N LYS A 137 13.28 -10.94 8.37
CA LYS A 137 13.58 -11.30 9.75
C LYS A 137 12.31 -11.53 10.57
N ILE A 138 11.32 -10.67 10.43
CA ILE A 138 10.04 -10.79 11.12
C ILE A 138 9.33 -12.09 10.70
N HIS A 139 9.24 -12.38 9.41
CA HIS A 139 8.65 -13.63 8.92
C HIS A 139 9.42 -14.88 9.39
N ALA A 140 10.76 -14.83 9.37
CA ALA A 140 11.59 -15.93 9.85
C ALA A 140 11.43 -16.20 11.35
N SER A 141 11.01 -15.21 12.15
CA SER A 141 10.72 -15.38 13.59
C SER A 141 9.37 -16.03 13.89
N GLY A 142 8.60 -16.41 12.86
CA GLY A 142 7.28 -17.01 13.03
C GLY A 142 6.16 -16.01 13.33
N TYR A 143 6.45 -14.73 13.19
CA TYR A 143 5.47 -13.65 13.39
C TYR A 143 4.42 -13.56 12.25
#